data_bb77494061e43fc6fb41f6f7d16ea9ee
#
_entry.id   bb77494061e43fc6fb41f6f7d16ea9ee
#
_cell.length_a   1.000
_cell.length_b   1.000
_cell.length_c   1.000
_cell.angle_alpha   90.00
_cell.angle_beta   90.00
_cell.angle_gamma   90.00
#
_symmetry.space_group_name_H-M   'P 1'
#
loop_
_entity.id
_entity.type
_entity.pdbx_description
1 polymer ?
#
loop_
_entity_poly.entity_id
_entity_poly.type
_entity_poly.pdbx_seq_one_letter_code
_entity_poly.pdbx_strand_id
1 'polypeptide(L)'
;MISGACNCGGVSFELDELSDVYVCHCSICRRATGSAGIAVIVINKGAFRWVSGEALISTWHKPGHDYEQSFCRTCGSPLPGANDAARMYIPAGLLTDADEQLEVAHHIW
;
A
#
# COMPACT_ATOMS: atom_id res chain seq x y z
N MET A 1 17.26 -4.31 0.68
CA MET A 1 16.14 -4.24 -0.27
C MET A 1 14.98 -5.07 0.25
N ILE A 2 13.80 -4.51 0.26
CA ILE A 2 12.61 -5.15 0.81
C ILE A 2 11.63 -5.38 -0.31
N SER A 3 11.07 -6.57 -0.42
CA SER A 3 10.17 -6.96 -1.49
C SER A 3 8.72 -7.03 -1.04
N GLY A 4 7.81 -6.76 -1.96
CA GLY A 4 6.39 -6.94 -1.74
C GLY A 4 5.70 -7.43 -3.00
N ALA A 5 4.51 -7.99 -2.83
CA ALA A 5 3.73 -8.52 -3.94
C ALA A 5 2.25 -8.58 -3.58
N CYS A 6 1.39 -8.55 -4.59
CA CYS A 6 -0.03 -8.81 -4.41
C CYS A 6 -0.27 -10.31 -4.17
N ASN A 7 -1.50 -10.65 -3.81
CA ASN A 7 -1.84 -12.03 -3.41
C ASN A 7 -1.60 -13.05 -4.53
N CYS A 8 -1.82 -12.69 -5.80
CA CYS A 8 -1.55 -13.61 -6.91
C CYS A 8 -0.08 -13.60 -7.38
N GLY A 9 0.72 -12.66 -6.84
CA GLY A 9 2.11 -12.51 -7.23
C GLY A 9 2.33 -11.80 -8.57
N GLY A 10 1.27 -11.42 -9.27
CA GLY A 10 1.39 -10.80 -10.59
C GLY A 10 1.96 -9.39 -10.58
N VAL A 11 1.77 -8.66 -9.47
CA VAL A 11 2.33 -7.32 -9.27
C VAL A 11 3.34 -7.40 -8.14
N SER A 12 4.55 -6.92 -8.38
CA SER A 12 5.60 -6.91 -7.36
C SER A 12 6.37 -5.59 -7.36
N PHE A 13 6.97 -5.29 -6.24
CA PHE A 13 7.70 -4.04 -6.03
C PHE A 13 8.81 -4.23 -5.00
N GLU A 14 9.68 -3.22 -4.89
CA GLU A 14 10.79 -3.21 -3.96
C GLU A 14 10.90 -1.87 -3.27
N LEU A 15 11.35 -1.88 -2.03
CA LEU A 15 11.57 -0.69 -1.20
C LEU A 15 13.00 -0.68 -0.68
N ASP A 16 13.55 0.53 -0.47
CA ASP A 16 14.85 0.71 0.17
C ASP A 16 14.76 1.22 1.60
N GLU A 17 13.56 1.49 2.10
CA GLU A 17 13.36 1.95 3.48
C GLU A 17 12.04 1.42 4.04
N LEU A 18 11.93 1.43 5.36
CA LEU A 18 10.70 1.14 6.09
C LEU A 18 10.35 2.31 6.99
N SER A 19 9.10 2.39 7.40
CA SER A 19 8.64 3.28 8.44
C SER A 19 7.89 2.50 9.51
N ASP A 20 7.48 3.17 10.57
CA ASP A 20 6.47 2.64 11.49
C ASP A 20 5.20 2.31 10.71
N VAL A 21 4.42 1.38 11.23
CA VAL A 21 3.13 1.04 10.65
C VAL A 21 2.05 1.95 11.25
N TYR A 22 1.28 2.55 10.37
CA TYR A 22 0.10 3.35 10.71
C TYR A 22 -1.13 2.53 10.36
N VAL A 23 -2.07 2.40 11.29
CA VAL A 23 -3.35 1.76 10.99
C VAL A 23 -4.40 2.86 10.84
N CYS A 24 -4.91 3.02 9.64
CA CYS A 24 -5.93 4.01 9.32
C CYS A 24 -7.32 3.40 9.45
N HIS A 25 -8.16 3.98 10.30
CA HIS A 25 -9.51 3.52 10.60
C HIS A 25 -10.60 4.35 9.94
N CYS A 26 -10.27 5.30 9.07
CA CYS A 26 -11.27 6.15 8.43
C CYS A 26 -12.24 5.31 7.57
N SER A 27 -13.43 5.86 7.31
CA SER A 27 -14.45 5.13 6.54
C SER A 27 -14.01 4.75 5.13
N ILE A 28 -13.18 5.60 4.49
CA ILE A 28 -12.65 5.33 3.17
C ILE A 28 -11.72 4.12 3.20
N CYS A 29 -10.77 4.10 4.14
CA CYS A 29 -9.82 2.99 4.28
C CYS A 29 -10.51 1.69 4.65
N ARG A 30 -11.51 1.75 5.54
CA ARG A 30 -12.29 0.57 5.91
C ARG A 30 -13.05 -0.01 4.72
N ARG A 31 -13.67 0.84 3.91
CA ARG A 31 -14.42 0.40 2.73
C ARG A 31 -13.51 -0.08 1.60
N ALA A 32 -12.36 0.56 1.44
CA ALA A 32 -11.40 0.18 0.41
C ALA A 32 -10.87 -1.25 0.60
N THR A 33 -10.77 -1.70 1.84
CA THR A 33 -10.18 -3.00 2.17
C THR A 33 -11.18 -4.01 2.72
N GLY A 34 -12.38 -3.55 3.14
CA GLY A 34 -13.32 -4.40 3.84
C GLY A 34 -12.87 -4.78 5.25
N SER A 35 -11.87 -4.09 5.79
CA SER A 35 -11.29 -4.35 7.11
C SER A 35 -11.64 -3.22 8.08
N ALA A 36 -11.43 -3.44 9.36
CA ALA A 36 -11.62 -2.42 10.40
C ALA A 36 -10.60 -1.29 10.32
N GLY A 37 -9.55 -1.47 9.54
CA GLY A 37 -8.53 -0.47 9.26
C GLY A 37 -7.54 -1.01 8.26
N ILE A 38 -6.73 -0.15 7.66
CA ILE A 38 -5.65 -0.57 6.80
C ILE A 38 -4.31 -0.23 7.45
N ALA A 39 -3.43 -1.23 7.53
CA ALA A 39 -2.07 -1.05 8.02
C ALA A 39 -1.18 -0.62 6.85
N VAL A 40 -0.55 0.53 6.97
CA VAL A 40 0.34 1.06 5.91
C VAL A 40 1.65 1.54 6.51
N ILE A 41 2.69 1.49 5.70
CA ILE A 41 3.91 2.27 5.93
C ILE A 41 3.93 3.43 4.92
N VAL A 42 4.67 4.48 5.25
CA VAL A 42 4.79 5.66 4.39
C VAL A 42 6.27 5.92 4.16
N ILE A 43 6.68 5.90 2.91
CA ILE A 43 8.08 6.05 2.52
C ILE A 43 8.24 7.11 1.45
N ASN A 44 9.46 7.56 1.21
CA ASN A 44 9.76 8.47 0.12
C ASN A 44 9.55 7.78 -1.22
N LYS A 45 9.01 8.50 -2.20
CA LYS A 45 8.81 7.96 -3.56
C LYS A 45 10.09 7.45 -4.17
N GLY A 46 11.22 8.09 -3.91
CA GLY A 46 12.53 7.67 -4.42
C GLY A 46 13.02 6.34 -3.87
N ALA A 47 12.44 5.86 -2.77
CA ALA A 47 12.79 4.58 -2.17
C ALA A 47 11.91 3.43 -2.67
N PHE A 48 11.02 3.69 -3.60
CA PHE A 48 10.05 2.72 -4.12
C PHE A 48 10.26 2.49 -5.61
N ARG A 49 10.07 1.23 -6.05
CA ARG A 49 10.04 0.91 -7.48
C ARG A 49 9.16 -0.31 -7.76
N TRP A 50 8.42 -0.23 -8.85
CA TRP A 50 7.70 -1.39 -9.37
C TRP A 50 8.72 -2.34 -10.01
N VAL A 51 8.54 -3.64 -9.79
CA VAL A 51 9.39 -4.67 -10.41
C VAL A 51 8.66 -5.35 -11.55
N SER A 52 7.41 -5.73 -11.36
CA SER A 52 6.65 -6.42 -12.40
C SER A 52 5.16 -6.15 -12.25
N GLY A 53 4.43 -6.35 -13.36
CA GLY A 53 2.98 -6.37 -13.34
C GLY A 53 2.30 -4.99 -13.38
N GLU A 54 3.00 -3.92 -13.74
CA GLU A 54 2.37 -2.59 -13.81
C GLU A 54 1.12 -2.58 -14.69
N ALA A 55 1.08 -3.39 -15.75
CA ALA A 55 -0.08 -3.48 -16.62
C ALA A 55 -1.32 -4.08 -15.94
N LEU A 56 -1.15 -4.74 -14.79
CA LEU A 56 -2.25 -5.31 -14.02
C LEU A 56 -2.83 -4.34 -12.99
N ILE A 57 -2.24 -3.16 -12.84
CA ILE A 57 -2.69 -2.17 -11.87
C ILE A 57 -3.90 -1.44 -12.42
N SER A 58 -4.99 -1.47 -11.67
CA SER A 58 -6.16 -0.64 -11.93
C SER A 58 -6.28 0.41 -10.83
N THR A 59 -6.71 1.60 -11.20
CA THR A 59 -6.86 2.71 -10.27
C THR A 59 -8.27 3.28 -10.36
N TRP A 60 -8.89 3.47 -9.20
CA TRP A 60 -10.18 4.10 -9.06
C TRP A 60 -10.03 5.39 -8.25
N HIS A 61 -10.60 6.46 -8.77
CA HIS A 61 -10.58 7.77 -8.11
C HIS A 61 -11.94 8.04 -7.49
N LYS A 62 -11.96 8.30 -6.18
CA LYS A 62 -13.22 8.55 -5.48
C LYS A 62 -13.77 9.93 -5.84
N PRO A 63 -14.98 10.02 -6.42
CA PRO A 63 -15.57 11.33 -6.77
C PRO A 63 -15.69 12.25 -5.57
N GLY A 64 -15.29 13.51 -5.73
CA GLY A 64 -15.37 14.51 -4.68
C GLY A 64 -14.31 14.41 -3.59
N HIS A 65 -13.33 13.54 -3.73
CA HIS A 65 -12.25 13.35 -2.76
C HIS A 65 -10.89 13.28 -3.46
N ASP A 66 -9.86 13.69 -2.74
CA ASP A 66 -8.49 13.54 -3.20
C ASP A 66 -7.97 12.17 -2.76
N TYR A 67 -8.59 11.12 -3.29
CA TYR A 67 -8.28 9.74 -2.92
C TYR A 67 -8.30 8.85 -4.16
N GLU A 68 -7.21 8.14 -4.37
CA GLU A 68 -7.09 7.11 -5.39
C GLU A 68 -6.84 5.76 -4.75
N GLN A 69 -7.45 4.74 -5.32
CA GLN A 69 -7.32 3.36 -4.86
C GLN A 69 -6.78 2.52 -6.00
N SER A 70 -5.57 2.01 -5.82
CA SER A 70 -4.96 1.11 -6.80
C SER A 70 -5.05 -0.33 -6.32
N PHE A 71 -5.29 -1.23 -7.23
CA PHE A 71 -5.44 -2.65 -6.90
C PHE A 71 -5.03 -3.52 -8.07
N CYS A 72 -4.68 -4.78 -7.77
CA CYS A 72 -4.36 -5.77 -8.79
C CYS A 72 -5.64 -6.21 -9.49
N ARG A 73 -5.69 -6.05 -10.80
CA ARG A 73 -6.86 -6.41 -11.60
C ARG A 73 -7.17 -7.90 -11.56
N THR A 74 -6.16 -8.74 -11.31
CA THR A 74 -6.32 -10.20 -11.29
C THR A 74 -6.82 -10.70 -9.94
N CYS A 75 -6.24 -10.25 -8.82
CA CYS A 75 -6.61 -10.79 -7.49
C CYS A 75 -7.29 -9.78 -6.57
N GLY A 76 -7.36 -8.51 -6.95
CA GLY A 76 -8.02 -7.48 -6.16
C GLY A 76 -7.22 -6.94 -4.97
N SER A 77 -5.98 -7.39 -4.75
CA SER A 77 -5.16 -6.88 -3.64
C SER A 77 -5.01 -5.37 -3.73
N PRO A 78 -5.18 -4.64 -2.61
CA PRO A 78 -4.78 -3.24 -2.56
C PRO A 78 -3.30 -3.11 -2.88
N LEU A 79 -2.91 -2.04 -3.56
CA LEU A 79 -1.53 -1.81 -3.99
C LEU A 79 -1.01 -0.48 -3.46
N PRO A 80 0.33 -0.29 -3.44
CA PRO A 80 0.91 1.00 -3.10
C PRO A 80 0.38 2.14 -3.96
N GLY A 81 0.24 3.30 -3.35
CA GLY A 81 -0.22 4.51 -4.02
C GLY A 81 0.40 5.77 -3.44
N ALA A 82 0.08 6.90 -4.05
CA ALA A 82 0.59 8.19 -3.60
C ALA A 82 -0.06 8.60 -2.28
N ASN A 83 0.76 8.91 -1.28
CA ASN A 83 0.30 9.49 -0.03
C ASN A 83 0.22 11.02 -0.16
N ASP A 84 1.25 11.61 -0.75
CA ASP A 84 1.32 13.03 -1.08
C ASP A 84 2.31 13.22 -2.24
N ALA A 85 2.71 14.46 -2.51
CA ALA A 85 3.61 14.77 -3.62
C ALA A 85 4.98 14.09 -3.50
N ALA A 86 5.46 13.81 -2.28
CA ALA A 86 6.79 13.31 -2.01
C ALA A 86 6.83 11.87 -1.51
N ARG A 87 5.71 11.32 -1.01
CA ARG A 87 5.68 10.04 -0.33
C ARG A 87 4.64 9.11 -0.89
N MET A 88 4.91 7.80 -0.71
CA MET A 88 3.98 6.73 -1.04
C MET A 88 3.53 6.02 0.21
N TYR A 89 2.27 5.57 0.22
CA TYR A 89 1.81 4.61 1.21
C TYR A 89 1.93 3.20 0.63
N ILE A 90 2.30 2.26 1.49
CA ILE A 90 2.46 0.86 1.12
C ILE A 90 1.61 0.04 2.08
N PRO A 91 0.60 -0.69 1.62
CA PRO A 91 -0.10 -1.63 2.49
C PRO A 91 0.90 -2.63 3.10
N ALA A 92 1.03 -2.61 4.42
CA ALA A 92 2.09 -3.34 5.10
C ALA A 92 2.01 -4.86 4.90
N GLY A 93 0.79 -5.38 4.74
CA GLY A 93 0.58 -6.81 4.53
C GLY A 93 1.09 -7.35 3.20
N LEU A 94 1.46 -6.47 2.26
CA LEU A 94 2.02 -6.89 0.97
C LEU A 94 3.51 -7.24 1.07
N LEU A 95 4.19 -6.81 2.13
CA LEU A 95 5.63 -7.05 2.28
C LEU A 95 5.88 -8.53 2.56
N THR A 96 6.83 -9.11 1.83
CA THR A 96 7.07 -10.56 1.84
C THR A 96 8.27 -10.97 2.68
N ASP A 97 9.10 -10.04 3.09
CA ASP A 97 10.37 -10.34 3.74
C ASP A 97 10.74 -9.37 4.87
N ALA A 98 9.75 -8.68 5.45
CA ALA A 98 9.99 -7.67 6.47
C ALA A 98 9.11 -7.82 7.72
N ASP A 99 8.44 -8.94 7.91
CA ASP A 99 7.46 -9.15 8.99
C ASP A 99 8.02 -8.83 10.38
N GLU A 100 9.25 -9.24 10.66
CA GLU A 100 9.90 -9.03 11.95
C GLU A 100 10.35 -7.58 12.19
N GLN A 101 10.39 -6.78 11.11
CA GLN A 101 10.84 -5.39 11.18
C GLN A 101 9.68 -4.42 11.28
N LEU A 102 8.44 -4.90 11.12
CA LEU A 102 7.26 -4.06 11.13
C LEU A 102 6.70 -3.95 12.55
N GLU A 103 6.36 -2.74 12.94
CA GLU A 103 5.78 -2.47 14.25
C GLU A 103 4.64 -1.48 14.10
N VAL A 104 3.47 -1.83 14.63
CA VAL A 104 2.32 -0.92 14.64
C VAL A 104 2.56 0.10 15.74
N ALA A 105 2.84 1.33 15.36
CA ALA A 105 3.13 2.42 16.28
C ALA A 105 1.97 3.40 16.41
N HIS A 106 1.08 3.47 15.41
CA HIS A 106 0.04 4.49 15.38
C HIS A 106 -1.28 3.93 14.86
N HIS A 107 -2.35 4.36 15.50
CA HIS A 107 -3.71 4.21 15.01
C HIS A 107 -4.26 5.59 14.74
N ILE A 108 -4.79 5.83 13.55
CA ILE A 108 -5.31 7.14 13.14
C ILE A 108 -6.75 6.99 12.64
N TRP A 109 -7.54 8.02 12.88
CA TRP A 109 -8.97 8.10 12.50
C TRP A 109 -9.85 7.10 13.27
#